data_82ae1a5c2472fc151ae441ba1e5d6aa8
#
_entry.id   82ae1a5c2472fc151ae441ba1e5d6aa8
#
_cell.length_a   1.000
_cell.length_b   1.000
_cell.length_c   1.000
_cell.angle_alpha   90.00
_cell.angle_beta   90.00
_cell.angle_gamma   90.00
#
_symmetry.space_group_name_H-M   'P 1'
#
loop_
_entity.id
_entity.type
_entity.pdbx_description
1 polymer ?
#
loop_
_entity_poly.entity_id
_entity_poly.type
_entity_poly.pdbx_seq_one_letter_code
_entity_poly.pdbx_strand_id
1 'polypeptide(L)'
;MQIPLDWIDRLQILMMRFRTEIDIPKADFEIGAAERMLFVGSCFADNLGRRFVENRFRATVNPFGVMYNPASILHTVEKCSEVRPRVAVFTLGTNHVYILKETGEIVDNCQKRPQRLFEEQELSVDECAGYLQKAISLLKSQTAASDGSEGTLKVIITVSPIRYAKYGYHGSQLSKATLLLAADKLVKEN
;
A
#
# COMPACT_ATOMS: atom_id res chain seq x y z
N MET A 1 38.01 -41.68 -14.37
CA MET A 1 36.80 -41.27 -15.13
C MET A 1 36.57 -39.79 -14.80
N GLN A 2 37.00 -38.88 -15.66
CA GLN A 2 36.84 -37.42 -15.45
C GLN A 2 35.41 -37.06 -15.79
N ILE A 3 34.72 -36.46 -14.83
CA ILE A 3 33.36 -35.88 -15.03
C ILE A 3 33.56 -34.67 -15.95
N PRO A 4 32.88 -34.58 -17.10
CA PRO A 4 32.99 -33.43 -17.98
C PRO A 4 32.58 -32.14 -17.27
N LEU A 5 33.31 -31.04 -17.47
CA LEU A 5 33.06 -29.74 -16.87
C LEU A 5 31.65 -29.18 -17.16
N ASP A 6 31.06 -29.59 -18.28
CA ASP A 6 29.68 -29.24 -18.65
C ASP A 6 28.61 -29.80 -17.69
N TRP A 7 28.91 -30.84 -16.94
CA TRP A 7 28.04 -31.40 -15.91
C TRP A 7 27.98 -30.53 -14.65
N ILE A 8 29.09 -29.84 -14.33
CA ILE A 8 29.13 -28.92 -13.18
C ILE A 8 28.31 -27.70 -13.49
N ASP A 9 28.38 -27.16 -14.69
CA ASP A 9 27.55 -26.06 -15.15
C ASP A 9 26.05 -26.45 -15.23
N ARG A 10 25.75 -27.68 -15.69
CA ARG A 10 24.37 -28.20 -15.67
C ARG A 10 23.84 -28.46 -14.26
N LEU A 11 24.66 -28.86 -13.31
CA LEU A 11 24.31 -28.99 -11.91
C LEU A 11 24.07 -27.62 -11.26
N GLN A 12 24.79 -26.58 -11.64
CA GLN A 12 24.54 -25.20 -11.21
C GLN A 12 23.23 -24.66 -11.79
N ILE A 13 22.89 -25.00 -13.04
CA ILE A 13 21.58 -24.68 -13.65
C ILE A 13 20.45 -25.48 -12.99
N LEU A 14 20.70 -26.71 -12.50
CA LEU A 14 19.71 -27.52 -11.77
C LEU A 14 19.55 -27.11 -10.30
N MET A 15 20.45 -26.32 -9.73
CA MET A 15 20.18 -25.57 -8.49
C MET A 15 19.28 -24.38 -8.84
N MET A 16 18.09 -24.66 -9.37
CA MET A 16 17.04 -23.66 -9.50
C MET A 16 16.85 -23.00 -8.12
N ARG A 17 17.28 -21.76 -8.01
CA ARG A 17 16.96 -20.94 -6.86
C ARG A 17 15.44 -20.77 -6.86
N PHE A 18 14.74 -21.48 -5.98
CA PHE A 18 13.29 -21.39 -5.81
C PHE A 18 12.85 -20.02 -5.23
N ARG A 19 13.57 -18.96 -5.58
CA ARG A 19 13.22 -17.60 -5.22
C ARG A 19 13.51 -16.68 -6.39
N THR A 20 12.63 -15.72 -6.60
CA THR A 20 12.90 -14.61 -7.50
C THR A 20 13.87 -13.65 -6.81
N GLU A 21 15.04 -13.44 -7.40
CA GLU A 21 15.93 -12.37 -6.97
C GLU A 21 15.35 -11.04 -7.51
N ILE A 22 15.20 -10.08 -6.63
CA ILE A 22 14.65 -8.77 -6.96
C ILE A 22 15.80 -7.79 -6.88
N ASP A 23 16.09 -7.14 -8.01
CA ASP A 23 16.94 -5.96 -8.01
C ASP A 23 16.08 -4.74 -7.65
N ILE A 24 16.39 -4.14 -6.50
CA ILE A 24 15.67 -2.95 -6.02
C ILE A 24 16.57 -1.76 -6.31
N PRO A 25 16.27 -0.95 -7.35
CA PRO A 25 17.04 0.24 -7.63
C PRO A 25 16.95 1.22 -6.44
N LYS A 26 18.06 1.93 -6.21
CA LYS A 26 18.06 3.01 -5.21
C LYS A 26 17.04 4.06 -5.62
N ALA A 27 16.20 4.50 -4.68
CA ALA A 27 15.28 5.62 -4.91
C ALA A 27 16.08 6.91 -5.21
N ASP A 28 15.51 7.78 -6.01
CA ASP A 28 16.07 9.09 -6.38
C ASP A 28 15.92 10.14 -5.27
N PHE A 29 15.42 9.74 -4.11
CA PHE A 29 15.24 10.59 -2.95
C PHE A 29 15.70 9.90 -1.66
N GLU A 30 15.97 10.72 -0.65
CA GLU A 30 16.25 10.28 0.72
C GLU A 30 15.17 10.83 1.67
N ILE A 31 14.96 10.11 2.78
CA ILE A 31 14.00 10.49 3.82
C ILE A 31 14.78 10.99 5.02
N GLY A 32 14.67 12.29 5.29
CA GLY A 32 15.30 12.91 6.47
C GLY A 32 14.49 12.63 7.74
N ALA A 33 15.17 12.48 8.88
CA ALA A 33 14.51 12.20 10.16
C ALA A 33 13.54 13.34 10.62
N ALA A 34 13.74 14.56 10.14
CA ALA A 34 12.90 15.72 10.44
C ALA A 34 11.64 15.79 9.56
N GLU A 35 11.57 15.03 8.46
CA GLU A 35 10.42 15.04 7.56
C GLU A 35 9.19 14.40 8.22
N ARG A 36 8.03 15.03 8.00
CA ARG A 36 6.76 14.46 8.46
C ARG A 36 6.35 13.31 7.53
N MET A 37 6.08 12.16 8.12
CA MET A 37 5.67 10.96 7.41
C MET A 37 4.26 10.55 7.82
N LEU A 38 3.50 10.01 6.86
CA LEU A 38 2.19 9.39 7.11
C LEU A 38 2.21 7.96 6.60
N PHE A 39 1.99 7.01 7.49
CA PHE A 39 1.81 5.59 7.17
C PHE A 39 0.33 5.24 7.30
N VAL A 40 -0.29 4.81 6.21
CA VAL A 40 -1.69 4.38 6.19
C VAL A 40 -1.80 3.04 5.48
N GLY A 41 -2.52 2.11 6.08
CA GLY A 41 -2.83 0.85 5.44
C GLY A 41 -2.79 -0.36 6.35
N SER A 42 -2.26 -1.47 5.84
CA SER A 42 -2.26 -2.78 6.49
C SER A 42 -1.37 -2.82 7.75
N CYS A 43 -1.34 -3.98 8.42
CA CYS A 43 -0.42 -4.23 9.53
C CYS A 43 1.07 -4.02 9.13
N PHE A 44 1.40 -4.04 7.83
CA PHE A 44 2.72 -3.69 7.35
C PHE A 44 3.02 -2.19 7.56
N ALA A 45 2.05 -1.30 7.29
CA ALA A 45 2.18 0.13 7.60
C ALA A 45 2.39 0.34 9.10
N ASP A 46 1.65 -0.39 9.94
CA ASP A 46 1.75 -0.31 11.39
C ASP A 46 3.16 -0.71 11.88
N ASN A 47 3.64 -1.87 11.45
CA ASN A 47 4.94 -2.37 11.85
C ASN A 47 6.10 -1.52 11.32
N LEU A 48 6.04 -1.10 10.06
CA LEU A 48 7.07 -0.28 9.45
C LEU A 48 7.09 1.12 10.08
N GLY A 49 5.94 1.76 10.17
CA GLY A 49 5.80 3.10 10.73
C GLY A 49 6.25 3.17 12.19
N ARG A 50 5.93 2.13 13.00
CA ARG A 50 6.41 2.02 14.38
C ARG A 50 7.93 2.02 14.46
N ARG A 51 8.62 1.30 13.58
CA ARG A 51 10.09 1.32 13.51
C ARG A 51 10.64 2.69 13.20
N PHE A 52 9.98 3.48 12.33
CA PHE A 52 10.36 4.86 12.08
C PHE A 52 10.22 5.72 13.34
N VAL A 53 9.11 5.60 14.08
CA VAL A 53 8.90 6.31 15.36
C VAL A 53 9.97 5.92 16.39
N GLU A 54 10.27 4.63 16.54
CA GLU A 54 11.33 4.14 17.44
C GLU A 54 12.71 4.71 17.09
N ASN A 55 12.97 4.95 15.81
CA ASN A 55 14.20 5.59 15.31
C ASN A 55 14.10 7.12 15.22
N ARG A 56 13.16 7.75 15.94
CA ARG A 56 13.02 9.19 16.08
C ARG A 56 12.62 9.96 14.82
N PHE A 57 12.05 9.29 13.82
CA PHE A 57 11.41 9.97 12.70
C PHE A 57 10.03 10.53 13.10
N ARG A 58 9.62 11.60 12.44
CA ARG A 58 8.30 12.24 12.66
C ARG A 58 7.22 11.51 11.86
N ALA A 59 6.82 10.33 12.34
CA ALA A 59 5.85 9.50 11.65
C ALA A 59 4.50 9.45 12.39
N THR A 60 3.41 9.67 11.63
CA THR A 60 2.03 9.36 12.03
C THR A 60 1.65 8.01 11.41
N VAL A 61 1.16 7.10 12.21
CA VAL A 61 0.96 5.71 11.81
C VAL A 61 -0.47 5.29 12.08
N ASN A 62 -1.20 4.90 11.04
CA ASN A 62 -2.59 4.39 11.10
C ASN A 62 -3.45 5.13 12.13
N PRO A 63 -3.60 6.46 12.06
CA PRO A 63 -4.23 7.26 13.12
C PRO A 63 -5.68 6.87 13.43
N PHE A 64 -6.36 6.21 12.49
CA PHE A 64 -7.73 5.69 12.65
C PHE A 64 -7.81 4.17 12.59
N GLY A 65 -6.67 3.49 12.80
CA GLY A 65 -6.55 2.05 12.75
C GLY A 65 -6.10 1.50 11.41
N VAL A 66 -5.92 0.18 11.37
CA VAL A 66 -5.41 -0.54 10.20
C VAL A 66 -6.47 -0.58 9.10
N MET A 67 -6.05 -0.23 7.87
CA MET A 67 -6.86 -0.21 6.66
C MET A 67 -6.25 -1.12 5.59
N TYR A 68 -7.06 -1.67 4.68
CA TYR A 68 -6.56 -2.67 3.73
C TYR A 68 -6.84 -2.32 2.26
N ASN A 69 -7.77 -1.40 2.00
CA ASN A 69 -8.23 -1.09 0.64
C ASN A 69 -8.06 0.40 0.30
N PRO A 70 -8.04 0.75 -1.00
CA PRO A 70 -7.84 2.12 -1.46
C PRO A 70 -8.87 3.14 -0.95
N ALA A 71 -10.14 2.75 -0.82
CA ALA A 71 -11.18 3.65 -0.33
C ALA A 71 -10.93 4.07 1.13
N SER A 72 -10.60 3.10 1.99
CA SER A 72 -10.28 3.37 3.39
C SER A 72 -9.00 4.20 3.57
N ILE A 73 -8.04 4.11 2.63
CA ILE A 73 -6.88 5.01 2.61
C ILE A 73 -7.33 6.44 2.35
N LEU A 74 -8.20 6.68 1.36
CA LEU A 74 -8.74 8.01 1.09
C LEU A 74 -9.48 8.57 2.32
N HIS A 75 -10.39 7.82 2.92
CA HIS A 75 -11.14 8.23 4.12
C HIS A 75 -10.20 8.58 5.29
N THR A 76 -9.08 7.85 5.42
CA THR A 76 -8.07 8.18 6.43
C THR A 76 -7.38 9.50 6.12
N VAL A 77 -6.99 9.71 4.88
CA VAL A 77 -6.32 10.94 4.43
C VAL A 77 -7.23 12.17 4.59
N GLU A 78 -8.52 12.05 4.28
CA GLU A 78 -9.52 13.12 4.47
C GLU A 78 -9.60 13.58 5.94
N LYS A 79 -9.45 12.64 6.87
CA LYS A 79 -9.46 12.91 8.32
C LYS A 79 -8.10 13.41 8.85
N CYS A 80 -7.03 13.37 8.05
CA CYS A 80 -5.64 13.67 8.46
C CYS A 80 -5.14 15.05 8.02
N SER A 81 -5.99 16.06 7.87
CA SER A 81 -5.63 17.40 7.36
C SER A 81 -4.47 18.08 8.10
N GLU A 82 -4.29 17.79 9.39
CA GLU A 82 -3.24 18.38 10.23
C GLU A 82 -1.85 17.75 10.03
N VAL A 83 -1.75 16.56 9.43
CA VAL A 83 -0.48 15.81 9.36
C VAL A 83 0.49 16.45 8.37
N ARG A 84 0.00 16.89 7.20
CA ARG A 84 0.77 17.55 6.12
C ARG A 84 2.11 16.86 5.85
N PRO A 85 2.09 15.59 5.43
CA PRO A 85 3.31 14.78 5.30
C PRO A 85 4.12 15.19 4.08
N ARG A 86 5.44 15.02 4.17
CA ARG A 86 6.38 15.10 3.03
C ARG A 86 6.56 13.73 2.38
N VAL A 87 6.32 12.67 3.14
CA VAL A 87 6.37 11.29 2.67
C VAL A 87 5.10 10.57 3.12
N ALA A 88 4.35 10.00 2.20
CA ALA A 88 3.21 9.15 2.48
C ALA A 88 3.51 7.71 2.05
N VAL A 89 3.21 6.74 2.92
CA VAL A 89 3.38 5.31 2.65
C VAL A 89 2.01 4.65 2.74
N PHE A 90 1.51 4.17 1.61
CA PHE A 90 0.25 3.46 1.49
C PHE A 90 0.51 1.96 1.33
N THR A 91 -0.04 1.14 2.24
CA THR A 91 0.16 -0.31 2.19
C THR A 91 -1.16 -1.04 1.97
N LEU A 92 -1.33 -1.55 0.75
CA LEU A 92 -2.57 -2.16 0.29
C LEU A 92 -2.60 -3.66 0.57
N GLY A 93 -3.74 -4.16 1.01
CA GLY A 93 -3.97 -5.56 1.31
C GLY A 93 -4.99 -6.22 0.38
N THR A 94 -6.03 -5.51 -0.03
CA THR A 94 -7.13 -6.06 -0.84
C THR A 94 -7.84 -4.94 -1.60
N ASN A 95 -8.49 -5.30 -2.73
CA ASN A 95 -9.43 -4.42 -3.44
C ASN A 95 -10.89 -4.58 -2.96
N HIS A 96 -11.14 -5.46 -1.98
CA HIS A 96 -12.47 -5.65 -1.42
C HIS A 96 -12.82 -4.53 -0.45
N VAL A 97 -14.05 -4.04 -0.55
CA VAL A 97 -14.68 -3.07 0.34
C VAL A 97 -15.95 -3.63 0.93
N TYR A 98 -16.38 -3.10 2.06
CA TYR A 98 -17.65 -3.44 2.69
C TYR A 98 -18.55 -2.23 2.68
N ILE A 99 -19.74 -2.38 2.13
CA ILE A 99 -20.76 -1.37 2.03
C ILE A 99 -21.82 -1.64 3.12
N LEU A 100 -22.11 -0.65 3.94
CA LEU A 100 -23.19 -0.74 4.91
C LEU A 100 -24.54 -0.65 4.19
N LYS A 101 -25.34 -1.71 4.21
CA LYS A 101 -26.61 -1.81 3.46
C LYS A 101 -27.60 -0.72 3.80
N GLU A 102 -27.56 -0.21 5.03
CA GLU A 102 -28.45 0.83 5.53
C GLU A 102 -28.17 2.19 4.88
N THR A 103 -26.88 2.54 4.69
CA THR A 103 -26.47 3.86 4.18
C THR A 103 -25.92 3.85 2.77
N GLY A 104 -25.53 2.68 2.26
CA GLY A 104 -24.82 2.54 0.98
C GLY A 104 -23.37 3.02 1.01
N GLU A 105 -22.82 3.33 2.19
CA GLU A 105 -21.48 3.85 2.34
C GLU A 105 -20.46 2.74 2.53
N ILE A 106 -19.24 2.95 1.98
CA ILE A 106 -18.10 2.08 2.25
C ILE A 106 -17.64 2.32 3.69
N VAL A 107 -17.55 1.24 4.46
CA VAL A 107 -17.06 1.28 5.83
C VAL A 107 -15.61 0.85 5.92
N ASP A 108 -14.82 1.58 6.69
CA ASP A 108 -13.40 1.32 6.86
C ASP A 108 -13.14 0.09 7.74
N ASN A 109 -13.98 -0.10 8.76
CA ASN A 109 -13.89 -1.20 9.71
C ASN A 109 -15.29 -1.63 10.13
N CYS A 110 -15.62 -2.90 9.93
CA CYS A 110 -16.91 -3.47 10.32
C CYS A 110 -17.09 -3.57 11.86
N GLN A 111 -16.07 -3.26 12.67
CA GLN A 111 -16.08 -3.23 14.15
C GLN A 111 -16.72 -4.47 14.79
N LYS A 112 -16.48 -5.65 14.21
CA LYS A 112 -17.10 -6.93 14.63
C LYS A 112 -18.65 -6.94 14.59
N ARG A 113 -19.27 -6.01 13.87
CA ARG A 113 -20.73 -6.01 13.63
C ARG A 113 -21.10 -7.24 12.78
N PRO A 114 -22.36 -7.74 12.88
CA PRO A 114 -22.80 -8.89 12.11
C PRO A 114 -22.60 -8.71 10.59
N GLN A 115 -22.00 -9.69 9.94
CA GLN A 115 -21.67 -9.64 8.51
C GLN A 115 -22.89 -9.37 7.61
N ARG A 116 -24.10 -9.81 8.02
CA ARG A 116 -25.36 -9.58 7.29
C ARG A 116 -25.71 -8.10 7.05
N LEU A 117 -25.11 -7.19 7.81
CA LEU A 117 -25.32 -5.74 7.67
C LEU A 117 -24.55 -5.15 6.50
N PHE A 118 -23.60 -5.86 5.98
CA PHE A 118 -22.71 -5.39 4.94
C PHE A 118 -22.89 -6.17 3.65
N GLU A 119 -22.62 -5.49 2.55
CA GLU A 119 -22.38 -6.08 1.23
C GLU A 119 -20.90 -5.97 0.92
N GLU A 120 -20.31 -7.03 0.41
CA GLU A 120 -18.91 -7.02 -0.01
C GLU A 120 -18.85 -6.79 -1.52
N GLN A 121 -18.01 -5.86 -1.93
CA GLN A 121 -17.79 -5.52 -3.34
C GLN A 121 -16.29 -5.52 -3.64
N GLU A 122 -15.94 -5.92 -4.86
CA GLU A 122 -14.58 -5.79 -5.39
C GLU A 122 -14.48 -4.50 -6.20
N LEU A 123 -13.48 -3.66 -5.87
CA LEU A 123 -13.16 -2.50 -6.68
C LEU A 123 -12.38 -2.91 -7.93
N SER A 124 -12.71 -2.28 -9.05
CA SER A 124 -11.95 -2.38 -10.29
C SER A 124 -10.59 -1.68 -10.19
N VAL A 125 -9.75 -1.87 -11.20
CA VAL A 125 -8.45 -1.16 -11.33
C VAL A 125 -8.64 0.35 -11.31
N ASP A 126 -9.62 0.85 -12.08
CA ASP A 126 -9.87 2.29 -12.21
C ASP A 126 -10.42 2.91 -10.93
N GLU A 127 -11.30 2.20 -10.22
CA GLU A 127 -11.81 2.65 -8.92
C GLU A 127 -10.68 2.69 -7.88
N CYS A 128 -9.84 1.64 -7.81
CA CYS A 128 -8.68 1.60 -6.93
C CYS A 128 -7.72 2.78 -7.21
N ALA A 129 -7.38 3.00 -8.49
CA ALA A 129 -6.53 4.12 -8.91
C ALA A 129 -7.19 5.46 -8.58
N GLY A 130 -8.50 5.61 -8.82
CA GLY A 130 -9.25 6.82 -8.53
C GLY A 130 -9.26 7.21 -7.05
N TYR A 131 -9.44 6.24 -6.14
CA TYR A 131 -9.37 6.49 -4.70
C TYR A 131 -7.96 6.93 -4.28
N LEU A 132 -6.92 6.23 -4.74
CA LEU A 132 -5.54 6.56 -4.42
C LEU A 132 -5.12 7.91 -5.00
N GLN A 133 -5.51 8.22 -6.24
CA GLN A 133 -5.23 9.51 -6.87
C GLN A 133 -5.86 10.67 -6.10
N LYS A 134 -7.10 10.52 -5.64
CA LYS A 134 -7.77 11.50 -4.77
C LYS A 134 -7.02 11.72 -3.46
N ALA A 135 -6.59 10.62 -2.81
CA ALA A 135 -5.80 10.70 -1.58
C ALA A 135 -4.47 11.43 -1.80
N ILE A 136 -3.75 11.12 -2.89
CA ILE A 136 -2.49 11.77 -3.27
C ILE A 136 -2.72 13.28 -3.54
N SER A 137 -3.74 13.61 -4.32
CA SER A 137 -4.06 15.00 -4.67
C SER A 137 -4.41 15.83 -3.44
N LEU A 138 -5.16 15.24 -2.50
CA LEU A 138 -5.51 15.88 -1.23
C LEU A 138 -4.26 16.14 -0.38
N LEU A 139 -3.36 15.17 -0.24
CA LEU A 139 -2.10 15.35 0.49
C LEU A 139 -1.19 16.39 -0.19
N LYS A 140 -1.11 16.40 -1.53
CA LYS A 140 -0.35 17.43 -2.27
C LYS A 140 -0.87 18.83 -1.94
N SER A 141 -2.19 19.04 -1.96
CA SER A 141 -2.80 20.34 -1.64
C SER A 141 -2.55 20.77 -0.18
N GLN A 142 -2.69 19.84 0.77
CA GLN A 142 -2.43 20.09 2.19
C GLN A 142 -0.97 20.46 2.47
N THR A 143 -0.02 19.83 1.77
CA THR A 143 1.41 20.05 1.92
C THR A 143 1.82 21.40 1.32
N ALA A 144 1.35 21.72 0.11
CA ALA A 144 1.63 22.98 -0.56
C ALA A 144 1.17 24.21 0.24
N ALA A 145 0.02 24.11 0.91
CA ALA A 145 -0.54 25.20 1.71
C ALA A 145 0.26 25.57 2.97
N SER A 146 1.24 24.72 3.38
CA SER A 146 1.86 24.86 4.71
C SER A 146 3.20 25.56 4.74
N ASP A 147 4.04 25.47 3.72
CA ASP A 147 5.46 25.80 3.85
C ASP A 147 5.98 26.89 2.90
N GLY A 148 5.20 27.31 1.88
CA GLY A 148 5.73 28.19 0.82
C GLY A 148 6.96 27.59 0.10
N SER A 149 7.42 26.41 0.51
CA SER A 149 8.51 25.65 -0.08
C SER A 149 7.92 24.62 -1.04
N GLU A 150 8.43 24.58 -2.27
CA GLU A 150 8.10 23.59 -3.32
C GLU A 150 8.59 22.16 -2.96
N GLY A 151 8.35 21.72 -1.72
CA GLY A 151 8.71 20.38 -1.35
C GLY A 151 7.68 19.38 -1.85
N THR A 152 8.04 18.65 -2.88
CA THR A 152 7.23 17.63 -3.51
C THR A 152 6.86 16.53 -2.51
N LEU A 153 5.56 16.24 -2.36
CA LEU A 153 5.11 15.04 -1.65
C LEU A 153 5.65 13.79 -2.33
N LYS A 154 6.31 12.94 -1.59
CA LYS A 154 6.76 11.61 -2.04
C LYS A 154 5.77 10.57 -1.58
N VAL A 155 5.31 9.71 -2.49
CA VAL A 155 4.34 8.66 -2.18
C VAL A 155 4.94 7.29 -2.49
N ILE A 156 4.90 6.41 -1.51
CA ILE A 156 5.33 5.01 -1.65
C ILE A 156 4.09 4.13 -1.52
N ILE A 157 3.79 3.34 -2.55
CA ILE A 157 2.67 2.39 -2.53
C ILE A 157 3.23 0.98 -2.50
N THR A 158 2.74 0.15 -1.58
CA THR A 158 3.07 -1.27 -1.52
C THR A 158 1.82 -2.13 -1.60
N VAL A 159 1.93 -3.27 -2.26
CA VAL A 159 0.86 -4.29 -2.31
C VAL A 159 1.34 -5.54 -1.59
N SER A 160 0.60 -5.95 -0.57
CA SER A 160 0.92 -7.13 0.24
C SER A 160 0.85 -8.42 -0.60
N PRO A 161 1.86 -9.30 -0.54
CA PRO A 161 1.80 -10.61 -1.18
C PRO A 161 0.95 -11.63 -0.40
N ILE A 162 0.47 -11.28 0.80
CA ILE A 162 -0.28 -12.18 1.67
C ILE A 162 -1.61 -12.54 1.01
N ARG A 163 -1.93 -13.83 1.00
CA ARG A 163 -3.20 -14.38 0.49
C ARG A 163 -4.19 -14.53 1.64
N TYR A 164 -5.40 -14.06 1.42
CA TYR A 164 -6.48 -14.20 2.39
C TYR A 164 -7.21 -15.52 2.16
N ALA A 165 -7.30 -16.36 3.19
CA ALA A 165 -8.00 -17.64 3.12
C ALA A 165 -9.46 -17.51 2.68
N LYS A 166 -10.12 -16.41 3.05
CA LYS A 166 -11.50 -16.10 2.66
C LYS A 166 -11.73 -16.09 1.15
N TYR A 167 -10.77 -15.59 0.37
CA TYR A 167 -10.90 -15.45 -1.09
C TYR A 167 -10.29 -16.64 -1.85
N GLY A 168 -9.69 -17.57 -1.14
CA GLY A 168 -8.93 -18.66 -1.74
C GLY A 168 -7.70 -18.16 -2.49
N TYR A 169 -7.05 -19.10 -3.20
CA TYR A 169 -5.83 -18.76 -3.95
C TYR A 169 -6.13 -17.82 -5.11
N HIS A 170 -7.11 -18.22 -5.95
CA HIS A 170 -7.45 -17.49 -7.19
C HIS A 170 -7.95 -16.07 -6.91
N GLY A 171 -8.95 -15.91 -6.03
CA GLY A 171 -9.49 -14.59 -5.69
C GLY A 171 -8.43 -13.67 -5.03
N SER A 172 -7.55 -14.23 -4.19
CA SER A 172 -6.43 -13.45 -3.65
C SER A 172 -5.48 -12.95 -4.73
N GLN A 173 -5.17 -13.76 -5.75
CA GLN A 173 -4.30 -13.34 -6.86
C GLN A 173 -4.96 -12.27 -7.73
N LEU A 174 -6.25 -12.39 -8.04
CA LEU A 174 -7.00 -11.36 -8.77
C LEU A 174 -6.99 -10.03 -8.00
N SER A 175 -7.29 -10.08 -6.70
CA SER A 175 -7.25 -8.88 -5.85
C SER A 175 -5.87 -8.20 -5.86
N LYS A 176 -4.77 -8.97 -5.78
CA LYS A 176 -3.41 -8.40 -5.85
C LYS A 176 -3.09 -7.84 -7.24
N ALA A 177 -3.49 -8.52 -8.30
CA ALA A 177 -3.31 -8.05 -9.67
C ALA A 177 -4.03 -6.71 -9.89
N THR A 178 -5.27 -6.57 -9.43
CA THR A 178 -6.03 -5.31 -9.47
C THR A 178 -5.28 -4.17 -8.79
N LEU A 179 -4.77 -4.40 -7.57
CA LEU A 179 -4.03 -3.38 -6.82
C LEU A 179 -2.68 -3.03 -7.46
N LEU A 180 -1.96 -4.01 -8.02
CA LEU A 180 -0.70 -3.78 -8.73
C LEU A 180 -0.92 -2.96 -10.00
N LEU A 181 -1.94 -3.29 -10.79
CA LEU A 181 -2.30 -2.54 -12.00
C LEU A 181 -2.73 -1.10 -11.66
N ALA A 182 -3.48 -0.91 -10.57
CA ALA A 182 -3.86 0.43 -10.10
C ALA A 182 -2.63 1.25 -9.68
N ALA A 183 -1.69 0.64 -8.95
CA ALA A 183 -0.44 1.30 -8.55
C ALA A 183 0.44 1.64 -9.76
N ASP A 184 0.58 0.72 -10.72
CA ASP A 184 1.35 0.94 -11.97
C ASP A 184 0.76 2.08 -12.80
N LYS A 185 -0.58 2.14 -12.90
CA LYS A 185 -1.29 3.25 -13.57
C LYS A 185 -0.93 4.59 -12.94
N LEU A 186 -0.97 4.70 -11.61
CA LEU A 186 -0.64 5.92 -10.89
C LEU A 186 0.82 6.37 -11.10
N VAL A 187 1.77 5.42 -11.11
CA VAL A 187 3.19 5.73 -11.36
C VAL A 187 3.41 6.28 -12.77
N LYS A 188 2.64 5.82 -13.76
CA LYS A 188 2.74 6.28 -15.15
C LYS A 188 2.11 7.66 -15.38
N GLU A 189 1.13 8.03 -14.54
CA GLU A 189 0.37 9.28 -14.66
C GLU A 189 0.92 10.42 -13.79
N ASN A 190 1.87 10.18 -12.88
CA ASN A 190 2.46 11.14 -11.94
C ASN A 190 3.98 11.20 -12.00
#